data_2a284d39c108c607e79bcd06ae45d804
#
_entry.id   2a284d39c108c607e79bcd06ae45d804
#
_cell.length_a   1.000
_cell.length_b   1.000
_cell.length_c   1.000
_cell.angle_alpha   90.00
_cell.angle_beta   90.00
_cell.angle_gamma   90.00
#
_symmetry.space_group_name_H-M   'P 1'
#
loop_
_entity.id
_entity.type
_entity.pdbx_description
1 polymer ?
#
loop_
_entity_poly.entity_id
_entity_poly.type
_entity_poly.pdbx_seq_one_letter_code
_entity_poly.pdbx_strand_id
1 'polypeptide(L)'
;MIYNFSLPPLLIQAFLFENSSYLNKWSKKLPKTKNGNSYLNFIASHDGIGIRPTEGIFNDKTLKNFLARLKKNGSKFSYRKINKNKKKVYEANITVFDALKITDYDKIGKFSLERYISAHAIMISLDGVPAIYFNSLFGTSNDEAKFVIT
;
A
#
# COMPACT_ATOMS: atom_id res chain seq x y z
N MET A 1 -5.76 -8.72 18.55
CA MET A 1 -5.73 -8.52 17.10
C MET A 1 -4.44 -7.83 16.74
N ILE A 2 -3.78 -8.24 15.64
CA ILE A 2 -2.48 -7.73 15.19
C ILE A 2 -2.69 -7.04 13.84
N TYR A 3 -2.44 -5.73 13.78
CA TYR A 3 -2.58 -4.95 12.55
C TYR A 3 -1.47 -5.28 11.55
N ASN A 4 -1.85 -5.67 10.35
CA ASN A 4 -0.92 -6.11 9.31
C ASN A 4 -0.46 -4.93 8.43
N PHE A 5 0.26 -3.98 9.03
CA PHE A 5 0.73 -2.76 8.36
C PHE A 5 1.72 -2.98 7.20
N SER A 6 2.38 -4.14 7.14
CA SER A 6 3.29 -4.43 6.03
C SER A 6 2.56 -4.87 4.76
N LEU A 7 1.35 -5.41 4.88
CA LEU A 7 0.60 -5.91 3.73
C LEU A 7 0.32 -4.85 2.67
N PRO A 8 -0.20 -3.64 3.00
CA PRO A 8 -0.56 -2.63 2.00
C PRO A 8 0.60 -2.28 1.05
N PRO A 9 1.76 -1.80 1.53
CA PRO A 9 2.84 -1.38 0.63
C PRO A 9 3.46 -2.55 -0.13
N LEU A 10 3.51 -3.77 0.45
CA LEU A 10 4.06 -4.94 -0.21
C LEU A 10 3.16 -5.43 -1.35
N LEU A 11 1.86 -5.45 -1.11
CA LEU A 11 0.88 -5.87 -2.11
C LEU A 11 0.82 -4.88 -3.28
N ILE A 12 0.76 -3.58 -2.98
CA ILE A 12 0.75 -2.55 -4.01
C ILE A 12 2.04 -2.56 -4.82
N GLN A 13 3.20 -2.71 -4.17
CA GLN A 13 4.47 -2.85 -4.86
C GLN A 13 4.48 -4.05 -5.82
N ALA A 14 3.93 -5.20 -5.39
CA ALA A 14 3.88 -6.39 -6.22
C ALA A 14 3.10 -6.15 -7.52
N PHE A 15 1.97 -5.46 -7.45
CA PHE A 15 1.18 -5.10 -8.65
C PHE A 15 1.88 -4.05 -9.52
N LEU A 16 2.45 -3.01 -8.91
CA LEU A 16 3.07 -1.91 -9.66
C LEU A 16 4.28 -2.34 -10.49
N PHE A 17 5.02 -3.36 -10.02
CA PHE A 17 6.27 -3.81 -10.63
C PHE A 17 6.20 -5.26 -11.13
N GLU A 18 5.00 -5.88 -11.15
CA GLU A 18 4.78 -7.28 -11.56
C GLU A 18 5.76 -8.25 -10.90
N ASN A 19 6.09 -7.98 -9.63
CA ASN A 19 7.07 -8.74 -8.87
C ASN A 19 6.63 -8.93 -7.42
N SER A 20 6.17 -10.13 -7.12
CA SER A 20 5.69 -10.52 -5.78
C SER A 20 6.79 -11.00 -4.82
N SER A 21 8.08 -10.90 -5.18
CA SER A 21 9.19 -11.47 -4.39
C SER A 21 9.22 -10.97 -2.95
N TYR A 22 9.00 -9.68 -2.73
CA TYR A 22 8.96 -9.09 -1.38
C TYR A 22 7.74 -9.59 -0.59
N LEU A 23 6.57 -9.57 -1.23
CA LEU A 23 5.32 -10.07 -0.63
C LEU A 23 5.44 -11.55 -0.24
N ASN A 24 5.93 -12.40 -1.15
CA ASN A 24 6.11 -13.83 -0.91
C ASN A 24 7.15 -14.10 0.19
N LYS A 25 8.28 -13.37 0.19
CA LYS A 25 9.30 -13.53 1.23
C LYS A 25 8.78 -13.11 2.60
N TRP A 26 8.01 -12.07 2.66
CA TRP A 26 7.37 -11.59 3.88
C TRP A 26 6.29 -12.55 4.37
N SER A 27 5.37 -13.01 3.50
CA SER A 27 4.27 -13.91 3.89
C SER A 27 4.77 -15.23 4.47
N LYS A 28 5.85 -15.80 3.90
CA LYS A 28 6.50 -17.01 4.43
C LYS A 28 7.12 -16.83 5.81
N LYS A 29 7.43 -15.59 6.21
CA LYS A 29 8.01 -15.25 7.51
C LYS A 29 6.99 -14.78 8.52
N LEU A 30 5.73 -14.57 8.08
CA LEU A 30 4.68 -14.10 8.96
C LEU A 30 4.41 -15.17 10.04
N PRO A 31 4.56 -14.83 11.33
CA PRO A 31 4.33 -15.80 12.40
C PRO A 31 2.88 -16.30 12.41
N LYS A 32 2.68 -17.57 12.68
CA LYS A 32 1.33 -18.07 12.98
C LYS A 32 0.80 -17.40 14.25
N THR A 33 -0.45 -17.01 14.22
CA THR A 33 -1.09 -16.44 15.41
C THR A 33 -1.32 -17.52 16.46
N LYS A 34 -1.17 -17.17 17.74
CA LYS A 34 -1.53 -18.04 18.87
C LYS A 34 -3.04 -18.01 19.07
N ASN A 35 -3.58 -19.00 19.78
CA ASN A 35 -5.00 -19.07 20.15
C ASN A 35 -5.51 -17.75 20.74
N GLY A 36 -6.66 -17.29 20.27
CA GLY A 36 -7.26 -16.02 20.67
C GLY A 36 -6.71 -14.77 19.98
N ASN A 37 -5.68 -14.90 19.13
CA ASN A 37 -5.15 -13.82 18.32
C ASN A 37 -5.45 -13.99 16.83
N SER A 38 -5.61 -12.89 16.12
CA SER A 38 -5.81 -12.87 14.67
C SER A 38 -5.11 -11.65 14.07
N TYR A 39 -4.70 -11.76 12.81
CA TYR A 39 -4.29 -10.60 12.02
C TYR A 39 -5.51 -9.81 11.59
N LEU A 40 -5.38 -8.47 11.54
CA LEU A 40 -6.28 -7.58 10.83
C LEU A 40 -5.61 -7.22 9.51
N ASN A 41 -6.13 -7.78 8.42
CA ASN A 41 -5.60 -7.56 7.07
C ASN A 41 -6.36 -6.41 6.40
N PHE A 42 -5.64 -5.44 5.91
CA PHE A 42 -6.17 -4.28 5.18
C PHE A 42 -5.15 -3.81 4.15
N ILE A 43 -5.58 -3.06 3.14
CA ILE A 43 -4.70 -2.52 2.10
C ILE A 43 -4.73 -1.00 2.01
N ALA A 44 -5.61 -0.34 2.77
CA ALA A 44 -5.64 1.10 2.98
C ALA A 44 -6.28 1.46 4.31
N SER A 45 -6.03 2.69 4.75
CA SER A 45 -6.73 3.38 5.83
C SER A 45 -7.12 4.79 5.38
N HIS A 46 -7.72 5.58 6.28
CA HIS A 46 -8.01 6.99 6.03
C HIS A 46 -6.75 7.86 5.76
N ASP A 47 -5.59 7.42 6.25
CA ASP A 47 -4.29 8.10 6.03
C ASP A 47 -3.64 7.72 4.68
N GLY A 48 -4.18 6.70 3.99
CA GLY A 48 -3.61 6.13 2.78
C GLY A 48 -2.76 4.89 3.05
N ILE A 49 -1.53 4.85 2.53
CA ILE A 49 -0.65 3.68 2.56
C ILE A 49 0.58 3.97 3.41
N GLY A 50 0.74 3.23 4.51
CA GLY A 50 1.92 3.34 5.36
C GLY A 50 3.20 2.90 4.64
N ILE A 51 4.23 3.75 4.65
CA ILE A 51 5.53 3.45 4.03
C ILE A 51 6.54 2.94 5.06
N ARG A 52 6.44 3.37 6.32
CA ARG A 52 7.33 2.93 7.39
C ARG A 52 7.47 1.40 7.51
N PRO A 53 6.40 0.59 7.35
CA PRO A 53 6.50 -0.87 7.44
C PRO A 53 7.39 -1.53 6.36
N THR A 54 7.81 -0.79 5.33
CA THR A 54 8.76 -1.30 4.31
C THR A 54 10.24 -1.22 4.77
N GLU A 55 10.52 -0.53 5.88
CA GLU A 55 11.88 -0.41 6.43
C GLU A 55 12.41 -1.81 6.82
N GLY A 56 13.61 -2.14 6.36
CA GLY A 56 14.19 -3.47 6.53
C GLY A 56 13.66 -4.56 5.57
N ILE A 57 12.62 -4.24 4.78
CA ILE A 57 12.07 -5.14 3.75
C ILE A 57 12.53 -4.70 2.36
N PHE A 58 12.27 -3.44 1.98
CA PHE A 58 12.74 -2.89 0.71
C PHE A 58 14.17 -2.40 0.83
N ASN A 59 14.98 -2.63 -0.21
CA ASN A 59 16.22 -1.90 -0.38
C ASN A 59 15.96 -0.48 -0.86
N ASP A 60 16.98 0.41 -0.79
CA ASP A 60 16.83 1.82 -1.12
C ASP A 60 16.38 2.06 -2.57
N LYS A 61 16.88 1.25 -3.52
CA LYS A 61 16.48 1.34 -4.93
C LYS A 61 15.00 1.00 -5.12
N THR A 62 14.53 -0.08 -4.50
CA THR A 62 13.12 -0.49 -4.56
C THR A 62 12.22 0.57 -3.93
N LEU A 63 12.58 1.06 -2.75
CA LEU A 63 11.82 2.11 -2.07
C LEU A 63 11.74 3.38 -2.93
N LYS A 64 12.87 3.84 -3.48
CA LYS A 64 12.90 5.03 -4.36
C LYS A 64 11.99 4.87 -5.57
N ASN A 65 12.06 3.71 -6.26
CA ASN A 65 11.21 3.44 -7.42
C ASN A 65 9.73 3.37 -7.05
N PHE A 66 9.41 2.73 -5.93
CA PHE A 66 8.05 2.62 -5.41
C PHE A 66 7.44 4.00 -5.13
N LEU A 67 8.15 4.85 -4.39
CA LEU A 67 7.70 6.22 -4.11
C LEU A 67 7.57 7.06 -5.40
N ALA A 68 8.50 6.91 -6.33
CA ALA A 68 8.43 7.61 -7.63
C ALA A 68 7.18 7.19 -8.43
N ARG A 69 6.82 5.90 -8.41
CA ARG A 69 5.61 5.41 -9.07
C ARG A 69 4.35 5.91 -8.39
N LEU A 70 4.25 5.84 -7.07
CA LEU A 70 3.12 6.38 -6.33
C LEU A 70 2.94 7.89 -6.58
N LYS A 71 4.04 8.64 -6.64
CA LYS A 71 3.99 10.07 -7.00
C LYS A 71 3.41 10.30 -8.40
N LYS A 72 3.81 9.50 -9.40
CA LYS A 72 3.26 9.56 -10.76
C LYS A 72 1.77 9.22 -10.80
N ASN A 73 1.30 8.37 -9.90
CA ASN A 73 -0.11 8.01 -9.76
C ASN A 73 -0.91 9.02 -8.91
N GLY A 74 -0.33 10.15 -8.53
CA GLY A 74 -1.01 11.24 -7.81
C GLY A 74 -0.81 11.25 -6.30
N SER A 75 0.07 10.41 -5.73
CA SER A 75 0.33 10.43 -4.29
C SER A 75 0.98 11.73 -3.83
N LYS A 76 0.47 12.26 -2.72
CA LYS A 76 1.21 13.16 -1.84
C LYS A 76 1.88 12.34 -0.74
N PHE A 77 2.82 12.93 0.00
CA PHE A 77 3.56 12.21 1.03
C PHE A 77 3.61 12.98 2.34
N SER A 78 3.34 12.28 3.41
CA SER A 78 3.62 12.74 4.76
C SER A 78 5.02 12.29 5.17
N TYR A 79 5.72 13.13 5.95
CA TYR A 79 7.11 12.92 6.32
C TYR A 79 7.26 12.88 7.84
N ARG A 80 8.11 11.98 8.33
CA ARG A 80 8.57 12.00 9.72
C ARG A 80 9.99 12.55 9.83
N LYS A 81 10.27 13.30 10.86
CA LYS A 81 11.63 13.73 11.21
C LYS A 81 12.41 12.53 11.76
N ILE A 82 13.62 12.31 11.27
CA ILE A 82 14.57 11.34 11.82
C ILE A 82 15.55 12.07 12.78
N ASN A 83 16.03 13.22 12.33
CA ASN A 83 16.85 14.15 13.11
C ASN A 83 16.64 15.59 12.57
N LYS A 84 17.41 16.58 13.10
CA LYS A 84 17.26 18.00 12.73
C LYS A 84 17.28 18.23 11.21
N ASN A 85 18.05 17.44 10.44
CA ASN A 85 18.31 17.68 9.01
C ASN A 85 17.77 16.57 8.09
N LYS A 86 17.13 15.52 8.62
CA LYS A 86 16.71 14.37 7.81
C LYS A 86 15.23 14.05 8.05
N LYS A 87 14.49 13.98 6.95
CA LYS A 87 13.10 13.50 6.92
C LYS A 87 13.04 12.23 6.08
N LYS A 88 12.13 11.33 6.44
CA LYS A 88 11.76 10.16 5.63
C LYS A 88 10.27 10.18 5.35
N VAL A 89 9.85 9.63 4.21
CA VAL A 89 8.45 9.41 3.93
C VAL A 89 7.88 8.47 4.97
N TYR A 90 6.75 8.84 5.53
CA TYR A 90 6.03 8.09 6.54
C TYR A 90 4.80 7.40 5.93
N GLU A 91 4.06 8.14 5.11
CA GLU A 91 2.84 7.70 4.45
C GLU A 91 2.77 8.22 3.02
N ALA A 92 2.11 7.45 2.16
CA ALA A 92 1.68 7.85 0.83
C ALA A 92 0.17 8.13 0.88
N ASN A 93 -0.20 9.40 0.80
CA ASN A 93 -1.58 9.87 0.84
C ASN A 93 -2.18 9.71 -0.56
N ILE A 94 -2.72 8.54 -0.81
CA ILE A 94 -3.30 8.11 -2.09
C ILE A 94 -4.34 7.01 -1.83
N THR A 95 -5.42 6.99 -2.60
CA THR A 95 -6.37 5.87 -2.55
C THR A 95 -5.75 4.62 -3.18
N VAL A 96 -6.20 3.44 -2.78
CA VAL A 96 -5.71 2.18 -3.39
C VAL A 96 -6.04 2.12 -4.87
N PHE A 97 -7.20 2.64 -5.26
CA PHE A 97 -7.60 2.64 -6.67
C PHE A 97 -6.61 3.44 -7.52
N ASP A 98 -6.30 4.67 -7.13
CA ASP A 98 -5.32 5.48 -7.85
C ASP A 98 -3.89 4.94 -7.73
N ALA A 99 -3.52 4.37 -6.58
CA ALA A 99 -2.21 3.74 -6.41
C ALA A 99 -1.97 2.61 -7.42
N LEU A 100 -3.02 1.85 -7.77
CA LEU A 100 -2.98 0.72 -8.71
C LEU A 100 -3.35 1.09 -10.15
N LYS A 101 -3.70 2.36 -10.42
CA LYS A 101 -4.27 2.80 -11.70
C LYS A 101 -3.30 2.59 -12.87
N ILE A 102 -2.04 2.99 -12.71
CA ILE A 102 -1.03 2.99 -13.77
C ILE A 102 0.22 2.26 -13.29
N THR A 103 0.75 1.38 -14.15
CA THR A 103 2.02 0.67 -13.94
C THR A 103 3.03 1.00 -15.04
N ASP A 104 4.25 0.47 -14.97
CA ASP A 104 5.21 0.61 -16.07
C ASP A 104 4.78 -0.19 -17.31
N TYR A 105 3.99 -1.24 -17.12
CA TYR A 105 3.51 -2.16 -18.17
C TYR A 105 2.12 -1.79 -18.69
N ASP A 106 1.32 -1.11 -17.88
CA ASP A 106 0.00 -0.60 -18.25
C ASP A 106 -0.08 0.91 -18.02
N LYS A 107 0.48 1.67 -18.96
CA LYS A 107 0.63 3.12 -18.87
C LYS A 107 -0.68 3.89 -19.03
N ILE A 108 -1.70 3.26 -19.60
CA ILE A 108 -3.02 3.87 -19.82
C ILE A 108 -4.07 3.40 -18.80
N GLY A 109 -3.70 2.47 -17.91
CA GLY A 109 -4.57 1.99 -16.85
C GLY A 109 -5.71 1.07 -17.32
N LYS A 110 -5.51 0.34 -18.43
CA LYS A 110 -6.50 -0.59 -19.00
C LYS A 110 -7.00 -1.61 -17.97
N PHE A 111 -6.10 -2.12 -17.12
CA PHE A 111 -6.40 -3.15 -16.13
C PHE A 111 -6.43 -2.59 -14.69
N SER A 112 -6.76 -1.32 -14.51
CA SER A 112 -6.79 -0.67 -13.20
C SER A 112 -7.81 -1.31 -12.26
N LEU A 113 -9.01 -1.62 -12.75
CA LEU A 113 -10.08 -2.24 -11.98
C LEU A 113 -9.74 -3.69 -11.60
N GLU A 114 -9.19 -4.45 -12.53
CA GLU A 114 -8.80 -5.83 -12.30
C GLU A 114 -7.69 -5.92 -11.25
N ARG A 115 -6.70 -5.03 -11.29
CA ARG A 115 -5.66 -4.93 -10.25
C ARG A 115 -6.25 -4.59 -8.89
N TYR A 116 -7.18 -3.65 -8.87
CA TYR A 116 -7.87 -3.22 -7.66
C TYR A 116 -8.66 -4.36 -7.02
N ILE A 117 -9.49 -5.06 -7.81
CA ILE A 117 -10.26 -6.22 -7.35
C ILE A 117 -9.32 -7.34 -6.89
N SER A 118 -8.28 -7.65 -7.66
CA SER A 118 -7.31 -8.70 -7.33
C SER A 118 -6.56 -8.39 -6.03
N ALA A 119 -6.20 -7.13 -5.78
CA ALA A 119 -5.56 -6.73 -4.53
C ALA A 119 -6.46 -6.98 -3.31
N HIS A 120 -7.74 -6.66 -3.40
CA HIS A 120 -8.71 -6.96 -2.35
C HIS A 120 -8.95 -8.47 -2.18
N ALA A 121 -9.06 -9.21 -3.29
CA ALA A 121 -9.21 -10.67 -3.26
C ALA A 121 -8.03 -11.36 -2.56
N ILE A 122 -6.79 -10.94 -2.85
CA ILE A 122 -5.60 -11.45 -2.15
C ILE A 122 -5.68 -11.12 -0.66
N MET A 123 -5.99 -9.87 -0.30
CA MET A 123 -6.11 -9.45 1.10
C MET A 123 -7.15 -10.28 1.86
N ILE A 124 -8.31 -10.53 1.26
CA ILE A 124 -9.40 -11.32 1.87
C ILE A 124 -9.02 -12.79 1.99
N SER A 125 -8.19 -13.33 1.10
CA SER A 125 -7.77 -14.74 1.11
C SER A 125 -6.70 -15.08 2.15
N LEU A 126 -6.10 -14.08 2.79
CA LEU A 126 -5.08 -14.29 3.82
C LEU A 126 -5.71 -14.68 5.16
N ASP A 127 -4.99 -15.51 5.93
CA ASP A 127 -5.38 -15.84 7.31
C ASP A 127 -5.57 -14.57 8.14
N GLY A 128 -6.74 -14.43 8.76
CA GLY A 128 -7.06 -13.29 9.61
C GLY A 128 -8.44 -12.69 9.34
N VAL A 129 -8.66 -11.50 9.86
CA VAL A 129 -9.89 -10.73 9.66
C VAL A 129 -9.63 -9.69 8.58
N PRO A 130 -10.30 -9.76 7.43
CA PRO A 130 -10.17 -8.71 6.40
C PRO A 130 -10.91 -7.45 6.83
N ALA A 131 -10.29 -6.30 6.58
CA ALA A 131 -10.88 -4.99 6.80
C ALA A 131 -10.78 -4.14 5.53
N ILE A 132 -11.91 -3.70 5.03
CA ILE A 132 -11.99 -2.82 3.86
C ILE A 132 -12.32 -1.41 4.34
N TYR A 133 -11.42 -0.47 4.07
CA TYR A 133 -11.69 0.94 4.33
C TYR A 133 -12.87 1.40 3.47
N PHE A 134 -13.80 2.16 4.08
CA PHE A 134 -15.08 2.51 3.45
C PHE A 134 -14.92 3.11 2.04
N ASN A 135 -14.03 4.08 1.86
CA ASN A 135 -13.79 4.67 0.53
C ASN A 135 -13.19 3.66 -0.46
N SER A 136 -12.45 2.66 0.03
CA SER A 136 -11.95 1.57 -0.82
C SER A 136 -13.05 0.62 -1.27
N LEU A 137 -14.19 0.53 -0.55
CA LEU A 137 -15.30 -0.32 -0.97
C LEU A 137 -15.90 0.14 -2.33
N PHE A 138 -15.84 1.45 -2.59
CA PHE A 138 -16.39 2.06 -3.80
C PHE A 138 -15.35 2.38 -4.88
N GLY A 139 -14.08 2.03 -4.68
CA GLY A 139 -13.01 2.35 -5.62
C GLY A 139 -12.83 3.85 -5.87
N THR A 140 -13.00 4.67 -4.83
CA THR A 140 -12.92 6.13 -4.97
C THR A 140 -11.51 6.57 -5.34
N SER A 141 -11.41 7.53 -6.24
CA SER A 141 -10.18 8.25 -6.58
C SER A 141 -9.85 9.34 -5.55
N ASN A 142 -8.63 9.87 -5.60
CA ASN A 142 -8.23 11.02 -4.81
C ASN A 142 -9.12 12.23 -5.14
N ASP A 143 -9.51 12.97 -4.10
CA ASP A 143 -10.20 14.25 -4.26
C ASP A 143 -9.16 15.38 -4.30
N GLU A 144 -8.74 15.75 -5.50
CA GLU A 144 -7.73 16.81 -5.69
C GLU A 144 -8.26 18.19 -5.31
N ALA A 145 -9.56 18.43 -5.41
CA ALA A 145 -10.17 19.74 -5.13
C ALA A 145 -10.11 20.11 -3.65
N LYS A 146 -10.23 19.13 -2.74
CA LYS A 146 -10.16 19.38 -1.29
C LYS A 146 -8.75 19.65 -0.77
N PHE A 147 -7.71 19.24 -1.51
CA PHE A 147 -6.33 19.49 -1.10
C PHE A 147 -5.85 20.94 -1.27
N VAL A 148 -6.58 21.77 -1.99
CA VAL A 148 -6.24 23.18 -2.24
C VAL A 148 -6.77 24.11 -1.12
N ILE A 149 -7.65 23.61 -0.24
CA ILE A 149 -8.40 24.43 0.74
C ILE A 149 -7.82 24.29 2.17
N THR A 150 -6.86 23.41 2.41
CA THR A 150 -6.18 23.22 3.70
C THR A 150 -4.70 23.58 3.62
#